data_4c9899e6ced40d54b75947d65cee0e56
#
_entry.id   4c9899e6ced40d54b75947d65cee0e56
#
_cell.length_a   1.000
_cell.length_b   1.000
_cell.length_c   1.000
_cell.angle_alpha   90.00
_cell.angle_beta   90.00
_cell.angle_gamma   90.00
#
_symmetry.space_group_name_H-M   'P 1'
#
loop_
_entity.id
_entity.type
_entity.pdbx_description
1 polymer ?
#
loop_
_entity_poly.entity_id
_entity_poly.type
_entity_poly.pdbx_seq_one_letter_code
_entity_poly.pdbx_strand_id
1 'polypeptide(L)' 'LYKFIVPTNAKKIEEVENAFDNMGAVIKTQQSKAGKYTSVSINVMMESPADVVEKYIEVSSIEGIISF' A
#
# COMPACT_ATOMS: atom_id res chain seq x y z
N LEU A 1 7.80 6.41 -4.29
CA LEU A 1 6.86 6.52 -3.17
C LEU A 1 5.45 6.14 -3.59
N TYR A 2 4.89 5.19 -2.90
CA TYR A 2 3.48 4.81 -3.08
C TYR A 2 2.67 5.34 -1.91
N LYS A 3 1.44 5.73 -2.19
CA LYS A 3 0.51 6.11 -1.14
C LYS A 3 -0.87 5.52 -1.44
N PHE A 4 -1.39 4.75 -0.50
CA PHE A 4 -2.68 4.09 -0.64
C PHE A 4 -3.56 4.43 0.55
N ILE A 5 -4.86 4.43 0.32
CA ILE A 5 -5.85 4.52 1.39
C ILE A 5 -6.70 3.26 1.33
N VAL A 6 -6.82 2.57 2.45
CA VAL A 6 -7.62 1.35 2.56
C VAL A 6 -8.60 1.50 3.71
N PRO A 7 -9.75 0.82 3.64
CA PRO A 7 -10.61 0.71 4.82
C PRO A 7 -9.81 0.13 5.99
N THR A 8 -10.03 0.64 7.18
CA THR A 8 -9.30 0.16 8.37
C THR A 8 -9.68 -1.29 8.65
N ASN A 9 -8.82 -2.19 8.22
CA ASN A 9 -9.00 -3.62 8.31
C ASN A 9 -7.61 -4.25 8.35
N ALA A 10 -7.29 -4.92 9.44
CA ALA A 10 -5.97 -5.49 9.64
C ALA A 10 -5.53 -6.39 8.48
N LYS A 11 -6.47 -7.17 7.93
CA LYS A 11 -6.17 -8.06 6.82
C LYS A 11 -5.81 -7.30 5.55
N LYS A 12 -6.52 -6.23 5.23
CA LYS A 12 -6.25 -5.43 4.03
C LYS A 12 -4.93 -4.68 4.16
N ILE A 13 -4.65 -4.14 5.35
CA ILE A 13 -3.37 -3.48 5.62
C ILE A 13 -2.24 -4.48 5.46
N GLU A 14 -2.40 -5.68 5.99
CA GLU A 14 -1.41 -6.75 5.86
C GLU A 14 -1.20 -7.14 4.40
N GLU A 15 -2.24 -7.19 3.59
CA GLU A 15 -2.12 -7.49 2.17
C GLU A 15 -1.28 -6.45 1.43
N VAL A 16 -1.46 -5.17 1.76
CA VAL A 16 -0.65 -4.10 1.18
C VAL A 16 0.80 -4.25 1.62
N GLU A 17 1.04 -4.50 2.89
CA GLU A 17 2.39 -4.68 3.41
C GLU A 17 3.08 -5.89 2.77
N ASN A 18 2.35 -6.99 2.60
CA ASN A 18 2.90 -8.21 1.99
C ASN A 18 3.27 -8.01 0.52
N ALA A 19 2.55 -7.15 -0.19
CA ALA A 19 2.87 -6.85 -1.58
C ALA A 19 4.27 -6.23 -1.74
N PHE A 20 4.76 -5.58 -0.70
CA PHE A 20 6.07 -4.95 -0.69
C PHE A 20 7.07 -5.68 0.23
N ASP A 21 6.73 -6.89 0.66
CA ASP A 21 7.61 -7.68 1.52
C ASP A 21 8.87 -8.07 0.75
N ASN A 22 9.99 -8.15 1.48
CA ASN A 22 11.31 -8.51 0.93
C ASN A 22 11.87 -7.53 -0.11
N MET A 23 11.32 -6.31 -0.18
CA MET A 23 11.79 -5.30 -1.12
C MET A 23 12.59 -4.19 -0.44
N GLY A 24 12.83 -4.30 0.85
CA GLY A 24 13.50 -3.25 1.60
C GLY A 24 12.66 -1.98 1.73
N ALA A 25 11.35 -2.10 1.63
CA ALA A 25 10.46 -0.96 1.69
C ALA A 25 10.30 -0.44 3.12
N VAL A 26 10.18 0.88 3.24
CA VAL A 26 9.80 1.52 4.50
C VAL A 26 8.32 1.81 4.42
N ILE A 27 7.54 1.19 5.30
CA ILE A 27 6.08 1.28 5.30
C ILE A 27 5.63 2.03 6.54
N LYS A 28 4.81 3.06 6.34
CA LYS A 28 4.21 3.83 7.43
C LYS A 28 2.70 3.82 7.26
N THR A 29 1.99 3.64 8.36
CA THR A 29 0.53 3.64 8.35
C THR A 29 0.01 4.72 9.30
N GLN A 30 -1.12 5.29 8.94
CA GLN A 30 -1.77 6.30 9.77
C GLN A 30 -3.28 6.19 9.60
N GLN A 31 -4.00 6.03 10.71
CA GLN A 31 -5.45 5.98 10.67
C GLN A 31 -6.03 7.40 10.52
N SER A 32 -7.18 7.49 9.84
CA SER A 32 -7.93 8.73 9.78
C SER A 32 -8.51 9.07 11.15
N LYS A 33 -8.98 10.32 11.33
CA LYS A 33 -9.56 10.78 12.59
C LYS A 33 -10.67 9.88 13.09
N ALA A 34 -11.52 9.43 12.20
CA ALA A 34 -12.64 8.56 12.54
C ALA A 34 -12.27 7.08 12.62
N GLY A 35 -11.07 6.73 12.25
CA GLY A 35 -10.60 5.34 12.22
C GLY A 35 -11.19 4.49 11.11
N LYS A 36 -11.93 5.09 10.18
CA LYS A 36 -12.58 4.34 9.09
C LYS A 36 -11.61 3.94 7.98
N TYR A 37 -10.58 4.75 7.77
CA TYR A 37 -9.60 4.53 6.71
C TYR A 37 -8.19 4.63 7.28
N THR A 38 -7.29 3.92 6.66
CA THR A 38 -5.88 3.94 7.02
C THR A 38 -5.07 4.30 5.79
N SER A 39 -4.22 5.30 5.89
CA SER A 39 -3.28 5.61 4.82
C SER A 39 -2.03 4.77 5.00
N VAL A 40 -1.53 4.23 3.90
CA VAL A 40 -0.30 3.43 3.88
C VAL A 40 0.67 4.12 2.93
N SER A 41 1.78 4.58 3.47
CA SER A 41 2.84 5.22 2.70
C SER A 41 4.02 4.25 2.59
N ILE A 42 4.44 3.98 1.37
CA ILE A 42 5.49 3.00 1.11
C ILE A 42 6.60 3.66 0.32
N ASN A 43 7.79 3.69 0.90
CA ASN A 43 8.97 4.21 0.23
C ASN A 43 9.86 3.02 -0.12
N VAL A 44 9.97 2.74 -1.41
CA VAL A 44 10.72 1.61 -1.92
C VAL A 44 11.42 2.02 -3.21
N MET A 45 12.63 1.49 -3.41
CA MET A 45 13.37 1.72 -4.66
C MET A 45 13.01 0.63 -5.67
N MET A 46 12.56 1.06 -6.84
CA MET A 46 12.22 0.16 -7.93
C MET A 46 13.28 0.22 -9.01
N GLU A 47 13.57 -0.93 -9.63
CA GLU A 47 14.58 -1.02 -10.67
C GLU A 47 14.11 -0.46 -12.01
N SER A 48 12.81 -0.51 -12.28
CA SER A 48 12.26 -0.05 -13.55
C SER A 48 10.83 0.50 -13.37
N PRO A 49 10.38 1.37 -14.31
CA PRO A 49 8.98 1.82 -14.30
C PRO A 49 7.97 0.69 -14.43
N ALA A 50 8.33 -0.39 -15.14
CA ALA A 50 7.45 -1.54 -15.28
C ALA A 50 7.16 -2.20 -13.94
N ASP A 51 8.16 -2.28 -13.07
CA ASP A 51 7.97 -2.84 -11.72
C ASP A 51 7.01 -1.99 -10.89
N VAL A 52 7.07 -0.67 -11.05
CA VAL A 52 6.15 0.25 -10.38
C VAL A 52 4.71 -0.04 -10.78
N VAL A 53 4.47 -0.17 -12.08
CA VAL A 53 3.14 -0.45 -12.62
C VAL A 53 2.64 -1.81 -12.16
N GLU A 54 3.48 -2.83 -12.17
CA GLU A 54 3.12 -4.15 -11.69
C GLU A 54 2.64 -4.14 -10.24
N LYS A 55 3.32 -3.40 -9.39
CA LYS A 55 2.92 -3.29 -7.98
C LYS A 55 1.59 -2.57 -7.82
N TYR A 56 1.34 -1.54 -8.62
CA TYR A 56 0.03 -0.89 -8.63
C TYR A 56 -1.08 -1.86 -8.99
N ILE A 57 -0.87 -2.67 -10.01
CA ILE A 57 -1.85 -3.66 -10.45
C ILE A 57 -2.09 -4.70 -9.36
N GLU A 58 -1.02 -5.21 -8.76
CA GLU A 58 -1.10 -6.20 -7.70
C GLU A 58 -1.90 -5.68 -6.49
N VAL A 59 -1.58 -4.48 -6.05
CA VAL A 59 -2.23 -3.87 -4.88
C VAL A 59 -3.67 -3.45 -5.22
N SER A 60 -3.94 -3.04 -6.45
CA SER A 60 -5.27 -2.60 -6.85
C SER A 60 -6.32 -3.71 -6.81
N SER A 61 -5.90 -4.97 -6.72
CA SER A 61 -6.83 -6.08 -6.53
C SER A 61 -7.45 -6.11 -5.13
N ILE A 62 -6.91 -5.36 -4.19
CA ILE A 62 -7.44 -5.28 -2.83
C ILE A 62 -8.71 -4.44 -2.86
N GLU A 63 -9.81 -5.03 -2.40
CA GLU A 63 -11.12 -4.35 -2.42
C GLU A 63 -11.10 -3.11 -1.53
N GLY A 64 -11.59 -2.00 -2.08
CA GLY A 64 -11.71 -0.74 -1.36
C GLY A 64 -10.45 0.11 -1.30
N ILE A 65 -9.36 -0.32 -1.94
CA ILE A 65 -8.13 0.45 -1.94
C ILE A 65 -8.23 1.66 -2.89
N ILE A 66 -7.67 2.77 -2.44
CA ILE A 66 -7.56 3.99 -3.23
C ILE A 66 -6.08 4.34 -3.32
N SER A 67 -5.56 4.52 -4.53
CA SER A 67 -4.17 4.92 -4.72
C SER A 67 -4.06 6.40 -5.07
N PHE A 68 -2.96 7.00 -4.63
CA PHE A 68 -2.64 8.39 -4.93
C PHE A 68 -1.45 8.52 -5.83
#